data_5c807ab23c10a47ba504d5e53f7d8be9
#
_entry.id   5c807ab23c10a47ba504d5e53f7d8be9
#
_cell.length_a   1.000
_cell.length_b   1.000
_cell.length_c   1.000
_cell.angle_alpha   90.00
_cell.angle_beta   90.00
_cell.angle_gamma   90.00
#
_symmetry.space_group_name_H-M   'P 1'
#
loop_
_entity.id
_entity.type
_entity.pdbx_description
1 polymer ?
#
loop_
_entity_poly.entity_id
_entity_poly.type
_entity_poly.pdbx_seq_one_letter_code
_entity_poly.pdbx_strand_id
1 'polypeptide(L)'
;MSLKAVLFDMDGVIVDTEPLHRKAYFKTFNQLEIEVSEDLYTSFTGASTKRVCETLISVFNLTHTHEDITNIKRTHFKDYFYNDEEFDLIPGVRKLIEHYYENNIKLIVASSASMTTINMVFEKFGLEKYFNGKISGADLKESKPHPEIFQLAAKMANESIENCMVIEDSTNGILAAHRANIFCAAYKSFHSHNQDYSLANVVISDYSEIEIDKISKHF
;
A
#
# COMPACT_ATOMS: atom_id res chain seq x y z
N MET A 1 11.93 23.25 13.01
CA MET A 1 11.04 22.11 12.99
C MET A 1 11.90 20.86 13.00
N SER A 2 11.37 19.73 13.41
CA SER A 2 12.12 18.46 13.40
C SER A 2 11.16 17.32 13.06
N LEU A 3 11.60 16.33 12.30
CA LEU A 3 10.82 15.13 12.01
C LEU A 3 10.47 14.40 13.33
N LYS A 4 9.19 14.13 13.56
CA LYS A 4 8.66 13.47 14.76
C LYS A 4 7.84 12.23 14.44
N ALA A 5 7.22 12.19 13.26
CA ALA A 5 6.43 11.05 12.82
C ALA A 5 6.60 10.76 11.34
N VAL A 6 6.57 9.48 11.00
CA VAL A 6 6.54 9.00 9.61
C VAL A 6 5.26 8.19 9.39
N LEU A 7 4.52 8.58 8.36
CA LEU A 7 3.24 8.03 7.97
C LEU A 7 3.45 7.18 6.71
N PHE A 8 3.47 5.86 6.89
CA PHE A 8 3.76 4.92 5.82
C PHE A 8 2.49 4.54 5.08
N ASP A 9 2.48 4.62 3.76
CA ASP A 9 1.63 3.70 3.01
C ASP A 9 2.14 2.26 3.17
N MET A 10 1.37 1.27 2.72
CA MET A 10 1.72 -0.14 2.87
C MET A 10 2.07 -0.80 1.53
N ASP A 11 1.13 -0.84 0.60
CA ASP A 11 1.32 -1.49 -0.70
C ASP A 11 2.17 -0.60 -1.62
N GLY A 12 3.27 -1.14 -2.14
CA GLY A 12 4.25 -0.36 -2.91
C GLY A 12 5.27 0.39 -2.04
N VAL A 13 5.11 0.38 -0.70
CA VAL A 13 6.03 1.02 0.26
C VAL A 13 6.60 0.02 1.27
N ILE A 14 5.78 -0.70 2.01
CA ILE A 14 6.24 -1.71 2.98
C ILE A 14 6.36 -3.08 2.32
N VAL A 15 5.35 -3.45 1.54
CA VAL A 15 5.24 -4.71 0.79
C VAL A 15 4.78 -4.42 -0.63
N ASP A 16 5.04 -5.35 -1.56
CA ASP A 16 4.44 -5.34 -2.88
C ASP A 16 3.52 -6.56 -3.02
N THR A 17 2.21 -6.33 -2.91
CA THR A 17 1.21 -7.40 -3.02
C THR A 17 0.70 -7.61 -4.45
N GLU A 18 1.07 -6.76 -5.41
CA GLU A 18 0.58 -6.88 -6.79
C GLU A 18 0.96 -8.21 -7.44
N PRO A 19 2.20 -8.74 -7.30
CA PRO A 19 2.51 -10.07 -7.80
C PRO A 19 1.64 -11.18 -7.22
N LEU A 20 1.27 -11.08 -5.92
CA LEU A 20 0.36 -12.05 -5.29
C LEU A 20 -1.05 -11.94 -5.84
N HIS A 21 -1.53 -10.71 -6.06
CA HIS A 21 -2.83 -10.47 -6.67
C HIS A 21 -2.88 -11.09 -8.08
N ARG A 22 -1.83 -10.87 -8.88
CA ARG A 22 -1.72 -11.48 -10.21
C ARG A 22 -1.76 -13.01 -10.13
N LYS A 23 -0.88 -13.62 -9.31
CA LYS A 23 -0.85 -15.08 -9.10
C LYS A 23 -2.24 -15.60 -8.69
N ALA A 24 -2.93 -14.93 -7.77
CA ALA A 24 -4.26 -15.31 -7.30
C ALA A 24 -5.35 -15.21 -8.39
N TYR A 25 -5.32 -14.17 -9.22
CA TYR A 25 -6.23 -14.04 -10.35
C TYR A 25 -6.01 -15.15 -11.38
N PHE A 26 -4.77 -15.41 -11.80
CA PHE A 26 -4.49 -16.47 -12.78
C PHE A 26 -4.84 -17.85 -12.24
N LYS A 27 -4.64 -18.10 -10.94
CA LYS A 27 -5.12 -19.33 -10.31
C LYS A 27 -6.64 -19.43 -10.30
N THR A 28 -7.34 -18.31 -10.09
CA THR A 28 -8.79 -18.21 -10.18
C THR A 28 -9.29 -18.48 -11.60
N PHE A 29 -8.64 -17.91 -12.62
CA PHE A 29 -9.00 -18.15 -14.03
C PHE A 29 -8.88 -19.63 -14.39
N ASN A 30 -7.79 -20.29 -13.98
CA ASN A 30 -7.61 -21.70 -14.17
C ASN A 30 -8.72 -22.54 -13.49
N GLN A 31 -9.12 -22.18 -12.26
CA GLN A 31 -10.19 -22.87 -11.54
C GLN A 31 -11.56 -22.68 -12.18
N LEU A 32 -11.79 -21.54 -12.83
CA LEU A 32 -13.01 -21.23 -13.56
C LEU A 32 -12.99 -21.77 -15.01
N GLU A 33 -11.89 -22.39 -15.42
CA GLU A 33 -11.66 -22.91 -16.78
C GLU A 33 -11.83 -21.83 -17.87
N ILE A 34 -11.36 -20.59 -17.60
CA ILE A 34 -11.39 -19.46 -18.53
C ILE A 34 -9.99 -19.03 -18.93
N GLU A 35 -9.83 -18.61 -20.19
CA GLU A 35 -8.59 -18.06 -20.73
C GLU A 35 -8.70 -16.53 -20.79
N VAL A 36 -8.01 -15.84 -19.86
CA VAL A 36 -7.95 -14.39 -19.81
C VAL A 36 -6.65 -13.91 -20.46
N SER A 37 -6.76 -13.10 -21.52
CA SER A 37 -5.58 -12.55 -22.18
C SER A 37 -4.87 -11.50 -21.31
N GLU A 38 -3.57 -11.28 -21.56
CA GLU A 38 -2.80 -10.25 -20.87
C GLU A 38 -3.42 -8.85 -21.07
N ASP A 39 -3.95 -8.55 -22.25
CA ASP A 39 -4.61 -7.27 -22.53
C ASP A 39 -5.86 -7.09 -21.67
N LEU A 40 -6.68 -8.13 -21.56
CA LEU A 40 -7.87 -8.09 -20.70
C LEU A 40 -7.47 -7.96 -19.22
N TYR A 41 -6.47 -8.74 -18.76
CA TYR A 41 -5.96 -8.62 -17.39
C TYR A 41 -5.43 -7.21 -17.10
N THR A 42 -4.63 -6.65 -17.99
CA THR A 42 -4.08 -5.29 -17.86
C THR A 42 -5.18 -4.23 -17.77
N SER A 43 -6.31 -4.43 -18.46
CA SER A 43 -7.46 -3.53 -18.40
C SER A 43 -8.12 -3.46 -17.01
N PHE A 44 -7.82 -4.42 -16.13
CA PHE A 44 -8.31 -4.45 -14.75
C PHE A 44 -7.49 -3.58 -13.79
N THR A 45 -6.37 -3.02 -14.23
CA THR A 45 -5.52 -2.15 -13.39
C THR A 45 -6.34 -1.02 -12.77
N GLY A 46 -6.29 -0.90 -11.45
CA GLY A 46 -7.05 0.10 -10.69
C GLY A 46 -8.54 -0.18 -10.51
N ALA A 47 -9.06 -1.29 -11.07
CA ALA A 47 -10.44 -1.69 -10.86
C ALA A 47 -10.63 -2.41 -9.50
N SER A 48 -11.79 -2.22 -8.88
CA SER A 48 -12.15 -3.00 -7.69
C SER A 48 -12.34 -4.49 -8.04
N THR A 49 -12.04 -5.37 -7.10
CA THR A 49 -12.25 -6.84 -7.27
C THR A 49 -13.67 -7.17 -7.73
N LYS A 50 -14.68 -6.47 -7.19
CA LYS A 50 -16.08 -6.64 -7.61
C LYS A 50 -16.25 -6.36 -9.09
N ARG A 51 -15.74 -5.22 -9.58
CA ARG A 51 -15.85 -4.83 -10.99
C ARG A 51 -15.12 -5.82 -11.91
N VAL A 52 -13.95 -6.30 -11.50
CA VAL A 52 -13.23 -7.36 -12.24
C VAL A 52 -14.09 -8.62 -12.35
N CYS A 53 -14.66 -9.09 -11.24
CA CYS A 53 -15.52 -10.28 -11.24
C CYS A 53 -16.77 -10.09 -12.13
N GLU A 54 -17.44 -8.93 -12.06
CA GLU A 54 -18.59 -8.61 -12.91
C GLU A 54 -18.22 -8.62 -14.40
N THR A 55 -17.04 -8.09 -14.75
CA THR A 55 -16.52 -8.13 -16.12
C THR A 55 -16.26 -9.57 -16.58
N LEU A 56 -15.61 -10.40 -15.75
CA LEU A 56 -15.35 -11.81 -16.07
C LEU A 56 -16.66 -12.58 -16.29
N ILE A 57 -17.65 -12.38 -15.44
CA ILE A 57 -18.98 -12.99 -15.58
C ILE A 57 -19.59 -12.64 -16.93
N SER A 58 -19.55 -11.37 -17.29
CA SER A 58 -20.13 -10.88 -18.55
C SER A 58 -19.38 -11.39 -19.79
N VAL A 59 -18.03 -11.36 -19.78
CA VAL A 59 -17.21 -11.73 -20.93
C VAL A 59 -17.24 -13.23 -21.20
N PHE A 60 -17.21 -14.04 -20.14
CA PHE A 60 -17.13 -15.51 -20.24
C PHE A 60 -18.47 -16.22 -19.97
N ASN A 61 -19.57 -15.48 -19.82
CA ASN A 61 -20.91 -16.01 -19.52
C ASN A 61 -20.92 -16.98 -18.32
N LEU A 62 -20.22 -16.63 -17.24
CA LEU A 62 -20.10 -17.49 -16.07
C LEU A 62 -21.44 -17.56 -15.30
N THR A 63 -21.75 -18.72 -14.74
CA THR A 63 -22.92 -18.92 -13.87
C THR A 63 -22.68 -18.52 -12.41
N HIS A 64 -21.44 -18.17 -12.07
CA HIS A 64 -21.03 -17.76 -10.73
C HIS A 64 -21.52 -16.34 -10.41
N THR A 65 -21.74 -16.07 -9.12
CA THR A 65 -21.92 -14.69 -8.64
C THR A 65 -20.56 -13.98 -8.52
N HIS A 66 -20.55 -12.66 -8.46
CA HIS A 66 -19.31 -11.92 -8.20
C HIS A 66 -18.73 -12.24 -6.81
N GLU A 67 -19.57 -12.63 -5.85
CA GLU A 67 -19.14 -13.04 -4.51
C GLU A 67 -18.42 -14.39 -4.55
N ASP A 68 -18.91 -15.35 -5.34
CA ASP A 68 -18.25 -16.65 -5.51
C ASP A 68 -16.83 -16.48 -6.05
N ILE A 69 -16.68 -15.72 -7.13
CA ILE A 69 -15.37 -15.47 -7.76
C ILE A 69 -14.44 -14.70 -6.80
N THR A 70 -14.98 -13.70 -6.09
CA THR A 70 -14.23 -12.96 -5.08
C THR A 70 -13.71 -13.88 -3.98
N ASN A 71 -14.51 -14.82 -3.52
CA ASN A 71 -14.11 -15.76 -2.47
C ASN A 71 -13.05 -16.75 -2.96
N ILE A 72 -13.19 -17.27 -4.19
CA ILE A 72 -12.15 -18.10 -4.83
C ILE A 72 -10.82 -17.33 -4.88
N LYS A 73 -10.83 -16.11 -5.42
CA LYS A 73 -9.63 -15.27 -5.53
C LYS A 73 -9.02 -14.96 -4.17
N ARG A 74 -9.82 -14.65 -3.16
CA ARG A 74 -9.34 -14.38 -1.79
C ARG A 74 -8.69 -15.61 -1.16
N THR A 75 -9.22 -16.81 -1.43
CA THR A 75 -8.61 -18.06 -0.96
C THR A 75 -7.24 -18.26 -1.57
N HIS A 76 -7.09 -18.08 -2.88
CA HIS A 76 -5.80 -18.17 -3.55
C HIS A 76 -4.83 -17.06 -3.10
N PHE A 77 -5.31 -15.83 -2.94
CA PHE A 77 -4.48 -14.74 -2.43
C PHE A 77 -3.93 -15.06 -1.04
N LYS A 78 -4.79 -15.56 -0.14
CA LYS A 78 -4.37 -15.92 1.22
C LYS A 78 -3.34 -17.05 1.21
N ASP A 79 -3.51 -18.04 0.33
CA ASP A 79 -2.54 -19.13 0.17
C ASP A 79 -1.18 -18.59 -0.28
N TYR A 80 -1.12 -17.80 -1.35
CA TYR A 80 0.12 -17.16 -1.79
C TYR A 80 0.71 -16.23 -0.73
N PHE A 81 -0.13 -15.44 -0.05
CA PHE A 81 0.33 -14.54 1.00
C PHE A 81 1.15 -15.26 2.09
N TYR A 82 0.76 -16.44 2.49
CA TYR A 82 1.45 -17.20 3.55
C TYR A 82 2.56 -18.10 3.03
N ASN A 83 2.43 -18.65 1.83
CA ASN A 83 3.26 -19.74 1.34
C ASN A 83 4.19 -19.34 0.18
N ASP A 84 4.06 -18.15 -0.39
CA ASP A 84 4.95 -17.68 -1.44
C ASP A 84 6.28 -17.22 -0.82
N GLU A 85 7.37 -17.93 -1.15
CA GLU A 85 8.71 -17.63 -0.63
C GLU A 85 9.31 -16.35 -1.21
N GLU A 86 8.80 -15.86 -2.35
CA GLU A 86 9.24 -14.60 -2.98
C GLU A 86 8.58 -13.37 -2.34
N PHE A 87 7.51 -13.55 -1.55
CA PHE A 87 6.80 -12.44 -0.94
C PHE A 87 7.50 -11.99 0.35
N ASP A 88 8.15 -10.86 0.27
CA ASP A 88 8.88 -10.25 1.38
C ASP A 88 8.61 -8.73 1.46
N LEU A 89 9.19 -8.11 2.46
CA LEU A 89 9.25 -6.65 2.58
C LEU A 89 10.03 -6.04 1.43
N ILE A 90 9.63 -4.86 0.98
CA ILE A 90 10.40 -4.10 -0.01
C ILE A 90 11.83 -3.89 0.52
N PRO A 91 12.86 -4.12 -0.32
CA PRO A 91 14.26 -4.02 0.11
C PRO A 91 14.57 -2.69 0.81
N GLY A 92 15.21 -2.77 1.97
CA GLY A 92 15.62 -1.61 2.76
C GLY A 92 14.57 -1.06 3.72
N VAL A 93 13.26 -1.34 3.53
CA VAL A 93 12.21 -0.74 4.37
C VAL A 93 12.30 -1.18 5.83
N ARG A 94 12.66 -2.44 6.11
CA ARG A 94 12.85 -2.92 7.49
C ARG A 94 13.93 -2.11 8.20
N LYS A 95 15.08 -1.92 7.54
CA LYS A 95 16.18 -1.14 8.11
C LYS A 95 15.76 0.30 8.40
N LEU A 96 14.97 0.91 7.52
CA LEU A 96 14.44 2.26 7.72
C LEU A 96 13.46 2.32 8.91
N ILE A 97 12.52 1.35 9.00
CA ILE A 97 11.57 1.25 10.12
C ILE A 97 12.32 1.14 11.46
N GLU A 98 13.30 0.25 11.54
CA GLU A 98 14.13 0.06 12.73
C GLU A 98 14.93 1.33 13.06
N HIS A 99 15.54 1.95 12.07
CA HIS A 99 16.27 3.20 12.23
C HIS A 99 15.39 4.33 12.81
N TYR A 100 14.19 4.51 12.30
CA TYR A 100 13.26 5.51 12.84
C TYR A 100 12.80 5.16 14.26
N TYR A 101 12.47 3.90 14.51
CA TYR A 101 12.04 3.43 15.83
C TYR A 101 13.13 3.67 16.89
N GLU A 102 14.38 3.32 16.61
CA GLU A 102 15.53 3.51 17.51
C GLU A 102 15.81 4.99 17.81
N ASN A 103 15.42 5.88 16.89
CA ASN A 103 15.55 7.33 17.04
C ASN A 103 14.26 8.01 17.59
N ASN A 104 13.34 7.23 18.16
CA ASN A 104 12.09 7.70 18.76
C ASN A 104 11.17 8.48 17.80
N ILE A 105 11.24 8.21 16.49
CA ILE A 105 10.29 8.70 15.51
C ILE A 105 9.03 7.82 15.58
N LYS A 106 7.86 8.43 15.67
CA LYS A 106 6.59 7.71 15.69
C LYS A 106 6.24 7.20 14.30
N LEU A 107 5.81 5.95 14.20
CA LEU A 107 5.46 5.32 12.94
C LEU A 107 3.98 4.97 12.90
N ILE A 108 3.28 5.43 11.88
CA ILE A 108 1.87 5.10 11.64
C ILE A 108 1.75 4.50 10.24
N VAL A 109 1.07 3.37 10.11
CA VAL A 109 0.67 2.90 8.77
C VAL A 109 -0.69 3.49 8.40
N ALA A 110 -0.81 3.99 7.18
CA ALA A 110 -1.99 4.66 6.63
C ALA A 110 -2.25 4.14 5.20
N SER A 111 -2.89 2.97 5.10
CA SER A 111 -3.09 2.23 3.85
C SER A 111 -4.55 2.22 3.41
N SER A 112 -4.78 2.19 2.10
CA SER A 112 -6.11 1.97 1.51
C SER A 112 -6.63 0.54 1.71
N ALA A 113 -5.79 -0.40 2.14
CA ALA A 113 -6.16 -1.78 2.43
C ALA A 113 -7.10 -1.88 3.65
N SER A 114 -7.85 -3.01 3.72
CA SER A 114 -8.66 -3.31 4.90
C SER A 114 -7.77 -3.55 6.13
N MET A 115 -8.30 -3.28 7.33
CA MET A 115 -7.59 -3.53 8.58
C MET A 115 -7.15 -5.01 8.70
N THR A 116 -7.95 -5.94 8.17
CA THR A 116 -7.59 -7.37 8.12
C THR A 116 -6.29 -7.58 7.31
N THR A 117 -6.17 -6.96 6.15
CA THR A 117 -4.97 -7.08 5.29
C THR A 117 -3.76 -6.43 5.97
N ILE A 118 -3.94 -5.26 6.57
CA ILE A 118 -2.87 -4.57 7.33
C ILE A 118 -2.37 -5.49 8.46
N ASN A 119 -3.28 -6.09 9.23
CA ASN A 119 -2.90 -6.98 10.33
C ASN A 119 -2.18 -8.24 9.82
N MET A 120 -2.59 -8.82 8.70
CA MET A 120 -1.89 -9.96 8.09
C MET A 120 -0.43 -9.61 7.73
N VAL A 121 -0.18 -8.44 7.13
CA VAL A 121 1.17 -7.97 6.80
C VAL A 121 1.99 -7.77 8.09
N PHE A 122 1.42 -7.10 9.07
CA PHE A 122 2.08 -6.82 10.33
C PHE A 122 2.45 -8.07 11.10
N GLU A 123 1.56 -9.06 11.14
CA GLU A 123 1.80 -10.37 11.77
C GLU A 123 2.89 -11.14 11.03
N LYS A 124 2.77 -11.28 9.70
CA LYS A 124 3.74 -12.03 8.89
C LYS A 124 5.17 -11.51 9.06
N PHE A 125 5.33 -10.20 9.05
CA PHE A 125 6.65 -9.56 9.09
C PHE A 125 7.07 -9.05 10.49
N GLY A 126 6.28 -9.27 11.53
CA GLY A 126 6.61 -8.89 12.92
C GLY A 126 6.78 -7.37 13.10
N LEU A 127 5.93 -6.57 12.44
CA LEU A 127 6.04 -5.11 12.42
C LEU A 127 5.36 -4.43 13.62
N GLU A 128 4.49 -5.12 14.35
CA GLU A 128 3.63 -4.56 15.39
C GLU A 128 4.41 -3.72 16.43
N LYS A 129 5.57 -4.19 16.84
CA LYS A 129 6.38 -3.52 17.87
C LYS A 129 6.97 -2.17 17.45
N TYR A 130 7.06 -1.89 16.17
CA TYR A 130 7.67 -0.66 15.64
C TYR A 130 6.65 0.46 15.45
N PHE A 131 5.39 0.14 15.22
CA PHE A 131 4.36 1.10 14.84
C PHE A 131 3.49 1.52 16.03
N ASN A 132 3.22 2.83 16.12
CA ASN A 132 2.36 3.43 17.14
C ASN A 132 0.87 3.35 16.76
N GLY A 133 0.55 3.04 15.51
CA GLY A 133 -0.84 2.90 15.09
C GLY A 133 -1.00 2.51 13.62
N LYS A 134 -2.24 2.13 13.30
CA LYS A 134 -2.67 1.65 11.97
C LYS A 134 -3.98 2.30 11.58
N ILE A 135 -4.10 2.76 10.34
CA ILE A 135 -5.33 3.32 9.76
C ILE A 135 -5.63 2.59 8.45
N SER A 136 -6.85 2.06 8.37
CA SER A 136 -7.42 1.48 7.16
C SER A 136 -8.22 2.53 6.41
N GLY A 137 -7.84 2.85 5.19
CA GLY A 137 -8.60 3.71 4.31
C GLY A 137 -9.92 3.09 3.85
N ALA A 138 -10.04 1.75 3.91
CA ALA A 138 -11.30 1.06 3.62
C ALA A 138 -12.41 1.38 4.63
N ASP A 139 -12.07 1.83 5.83
CA ASP A 139 -13.00 2.19 6.89
C ASP A 139 -13.34 3.69 6.89
N LEU A 140 -12.70 4.48 6.02
CA LEU A 140 -12.93 5.91 5.91
C LEU A 140 -14.04 6.23 4.91
N LYS A 141 -14.63 7.41 5.08
CA LYS A 141 -15.69 7.88 4.20
C LYS A 141 -15.21 8.12 2.77
N GLU A 142 -14.00 8.62 2.63
CA GLU A 142 -13.35 8.87 1.36
C GLU A 142 -11.92 8.30 1.35
N SER A 143 -11.56 7.62 0.28
CA SER A 143 -10.23 7.06 0.07
C SER A 143 -9.27 8.10 -0.53
N LYS A 144 -7.96 7.79 -0.57
CA LYS A 144 -6.97 8.55 -1.34
C LYS A 144 -7.50 8.78 -2.78
N PRO A 145 -7.46 9.99 -3.32
CA PRO A 145 -6.62 11.12 -2.95
C PRO A 145 -7.23 12.11 -1.94
N HIS A 146 -8.26 11.74 -1.15
CA HIS A 146 -8.73 12.56 -0.06
C HIS A 146 -7.68 12.60 1.07
N PRO A 147 -7.39 13.75 1.69
CA PRO A 147 -6.29 13.90 2.67
C PRO A 147 -6.57 13.28 4.04
N GLU A 148 -7.82 12.88 4.31
CA GLU A 148 -8.31 12.46 5.62
C GLU A 148 -7.41 11.41 6.28
N ILE A 149 -6.96 10.42 5.53
CA ILE A 149 -6.15 9.31 6.05
C ILE A 149 -4.84 9.81 6.67
N PHE A 150 -4.14 10.75 6.04
CA PHE A 150 -2.89 11.29 6.54
C PHE A 150 -3.08 12.32 7.65
N GLN A 151 -4.19 13.09 7.61
CA GLN A 151 -4.58 13.98 8.72
C GLN A 151 -4.88 13.17 10.00
N LEU A 152 -5.59 12.05 9.86
CA LEU A 152 -5.85 11.14 10.97
C LEU A 152 -4.57 10.46 11.47
N ALA A 153 -3.65 10.11 10.56
CA ALA A 153 -2.37 9.51 10.91
C ALA A 153 -1.49 10.48 11.72
N ALA A 154 -1.40 11.75 11.32
CA ALA A 154 -0.68 12.78 12.08
C ALA A 154 -1.32 12.99 13.47
N LYS A 155 -2.66 13.02 13.53
CA LYS A 155 -3.40 13.09 14.80
C LYS A 155 -3.15 11.87 15.69
N MET A 156 -3.13 10.66 15.12
CA MET A 156 -2.84 9.42 15.84
C MET A 156 -1.41 9.42 16.40
N ALA A 157 -0.45 9.96 15.65
CA ALA A 157 0.91 10.19 16.13
C ALA A 157 0.98 11.25 17.21
N ASN A 158 -0.08 12.05 17.42
CA ASN A 158 -0.09 13.23 18.29
C ASN A 158 1.03 14.23 17.93
N GLU A 159 1.18 14.49 16.63
CA GLU A 159 2.17 15.42 16.08
C GLU A 159 1.52 16.41 15.13
N SER A 160 2.11 17.60 15.00
CA SER A 160 1.68 18.57 14.01
C SER A 160 2.13 18.14 12.61
N ILE A 161 1.38 18.51 11.58
CA ILE A 161 1.64 18.08 10.19
C ILE A 161 3.02 18.50 9.71
N GLU A 162 3.56 19.63 10.19
CA GLU A 162 4.90 20.13 9.81
C GLU A 162 6.04 19.25 10.36
N ASN A 163 5.76 18.42 11.36
CA ASN A 163 6.70 17.46 11.93
C ASN A 163 6.50 16.03 11.41
N CYS A 164 5.59 15.87 10.44
CA CYS A 164 5.27 14.58 9.84
C CYS A 164 5.83 14.45 8.42
N MET A 165 6.18 13.23 8.04
CA MET A 165 6.53 12.85 6.67
C MET A 165 5.65 11.69 6.23
N VAL A 166 5.13 11.75 5.02
CA VAL A 166 4.47 10.61 4.34
C VAL A 166 5.51 9.90 3.47
N ILE A 167 5.46 8.56 3.45
CA ILE A 167 6.15 7.75 2.43
C ILE A 167 5.07 7.06 1.60
N GLU A 168 5.07 7.28 0.29
CA GLU A 168 4.05 6.86 -0.66
C GLU A 168 4.65 6.52 -2.02
N ASP A 169 3.98 5.68 -2.81
CA ASP A 169 4.44 5.31 -4.15
C ASP A 169 3.44 5.67 -5.26
N SER A 170 2.19 5.97 -4.91
CA SER A 170 1.09 6.17 -5.87
C SER A 170 0.74 7.63 -6.09
N THR A 171 0.29 7.96 -7.31
CA THR A 171 -0.25 9.29 -7.65
C THR A 171 -1.33 9.76 -6.68
N ASN A 172 -2.28 8.87 -6.33
CA ASN A 172 -3.38 9.22 -5.44
C ASN A 172 -2.92 9.47 -4.00
N GLY A 173 -1.96 8.69 -3.51
CA GLY A 173 -1.43 8.89 -2.17
C GLY A 173 -0.55 10.13 -2.05
N ILE A 174 0.28 10.40 -3.06
CA ILE A 174 1.07 11.64 -3.12
C ILE A 174 0.16 12.87 -3.15
N LEU A 175 -0.92 12.83 -3.94
CA LEU A 175 -1.92 13.89 -3.97
C LEU A 175 -2.64 14.04 -2.62
N ALA A 176 -2.93 12.93 -1.91
CA ALA A 176 -3.51 12.99 -0.56
C ALA A 176 -2.56 13.65 0.44
N ALA A 177 -1.26 13.31 0.42
CA ALA A 177 -0.24 13.94 1.27
C ALA A 177 -0.09 15.43 0.97
N HIS A 178 -0.05 15.80 -0.32
CA HIS A 178 -0.01 17.20 -0.75
C HIS A 178 -1.22 18.00 -0.26
N ARG A 179 -2.44 17.43 -0.40
CA ARG A 179 -3.68 18.07 0.11
C ARG A 179 -3.74 18.14 1.63
N ALA A 180 -3.06 17.24 2.34
CA ALA A 180 -2.91 17.28 3.78
C ALA A 180 -1.85 18.32 4.23
N ASN A 181 -1.09 18.93 3.32
CA ASN A 181 0.06 19.78 3.57
C ASN A 181 1.15 19.08 4.40
N ILE A 182 1.36 17.79 4.17
CA ILE A 182 2.40 16.99 4.83
C ILE A 182 3.53 16.73 3.83
N PHE A 183 4.77 16.85 4.28
CA PHE A 183 5.95 16.53 3.48
C PHE A 183 5.86 15.08 2.96
N CYS A 184 6.03 14.89 1.67
CA CYS A 184 5.91 13.60 1.00
C CYS A 184 7.23 13.16 0.36
N ALA A 185 7.75 12.01 0.79
CA ALA A 185 8.78 11.27 0.11
C ALA A 185 8.13 10.21 -0.77
N ALA A 186 8.18 10.38 -2.08
CA ALA A 186 7.66 9.42 -3.03
C ALA A 186 8.67 8.31 -3.30
N TYR A 187 8.32 7.07 -3.00
CA TYR A 187 9.13 5.91 -3.31
C TYR A 187 8.83 5.41 -4.73
N LYS A 188 9.83 5.51 -5.60
CA LYS A 188 9.72 4.99 -6.96
C LYS A 188 10.10 3.52 -6.98
N SER A 189 9.13 2.64 -6.76
CA SER A 189 9.35 1.21 -6.82
C SER A 189 9.56 0.72 -8.26
N PHE A 190 10.17 -0.45 -8.40
CA PHE A 190 10.36 -1.09 -9.71
C PHE A 190 9.02 -1.43 -10.41
N HIS A 191 7.97 -1.66 -9.62
CA HIS A 191 6.63 -2.02 -10.11
C HIS A 191 5.66 -0.85 -10.22
N SER A 192 6.02 0.35 -9.72
CA SER A 192 5.18 1.56 -9.82
C SER A 192 5.26 2.19 -11.21
N HIS A 193 4.58 1.58 -12.18
CA HIS A 193 4.51 2.12 -13.54
C HIS A 193 3.45 3.22 -13.64
N ASN A 194 3.76 4.27 -14.44
CA ASN A 194 2.83 5.36 -14.77
C ASN A 194 2.32 6.18 -13.58
N GLN A 195 3.08 6.28 -12.48
CA GLN A 195 2.76 7.16 -11.37
C GLN A 195 3.29 8.58 -11.61
N ASP A 196 2.52 9.59 -11.17
CA ASP A 196 2.93 10.99 -11.20
C ASP A 196 3.50 11.41 -9.84
N TYR A 197 4.79 11.70 -9.81
CA TYR A 197 5.53 12.12 -8.62
C TYR A 197 5.70 13.64 -8.50
N SER A 198 5.08 14.43 -9.40
CA SER A 198 5.32 15.88 -9.49
C SER A 198 4.95 16.68 -8.24
N LEU A 199 4.03 16.16 -7.41
CA LEU A 199 3.60 16.79 -6.15
C LEU A 199 4.37 16.29 -4.92
N ALA A 200 5.29 15.34 -5.07
CA ALA A 200 6.16 14.91 -3.97
C ALA A 200 7.23 15.95 -3.67
N ASN A 201 7.63 16.06 -2.40
CA ASN A 201 8.71 16.96 -1.99
C ASN A 201 10.09 16.38 -2.34
N VAL A 202 10.22 15.06 -2.27
CA VAL A 202 11.39 14.30 -2.74
C VAL A 202 10.92 13.02 -3.40
N VAL A 203 11.68 12.55 -4.40
CA VAL A 203 11.47 11.23 -5.02
C VAL A 203 12.71 10.41 -4.72
N ILE A 204 12.50 9.23 -4.16
CA ILE A 204 13.55 8.30 -3.77
C ILE A 204 13.38 6.97 -4.48
N SER A 205 14.47 6.24 -4.65
CA SER A 205 14.49 4.85 -5.14
C SER A 205 15.13 3.89 -4.14
N ASP A 206 15.76 4.45 -3.09
CA ASP A 206 16.35 3.69 -1.99
C ASP A 206 16.00 4.34 -0.65
N TYR A 207 15.59 3.55 0.33
CA TYR A 207 15.19 4.05 1.64
C TYR A 207 16.33 4.69 2.43
N SER A 208 17.58 4.40 2.11
CA SER A 208 18.71 5.08 2.71
C SER A 208 18.76 6.58 2.39
N GLU A 209 18.06 7.02 1.33
CA GLU A 209 18.00 8.44 0.94
C GLU A 209 17.21 9.30 1.94
N ILE A 210 16.36 8.68 2.77
CA ILE A 210 15.53 9.36 3.78
C ILE A 210 15.85 8.93 5.22
N GLU A 211 17.04 8.37 5.47
CA GLU A 211 17.55 8.24 6.84
C GLU A 211 17.58 9.62 7.53
N ILE A 212 17.46 9.66 8.85
CA ILE A 212 17.24 10.91 9.62
C ILE A 212 18.25 12.00 9.29
N ASP A 213 19.53 11.67 9.21
CA ASP A 213 20.61 12.61 8.91
C ASP A 213 20.48 13.26 7.51
N LYS A 214 19.84 12.58 6.57
CA LYS A 214 19.61 13.05 5.20
C LYS A 214 18.32 13.85 5.06
N ILE A 215 17.25 13.42 5.74
CA ILE A 215 15.94 14.06 5.58
C ILE A 215 15.71 15.23 6.54
N SER A 216 16.42 15.29 7.69
CA SER A 216 16.25 16.34 8.72
C SER A 216 16.44 17.77 8.22
N LYS A 217 17.19 17.97 7.14
CA LYS A 217 17.38 19.28 6.51
C LYS A 217 16.10 19.90 5.94
N HIS A 218 15.04 19.11 5.82
CA HIS A 218 13.72 19.55 5.32
C HIS A 218 12.75 19.90 6.44
N PHE A 219 13.12 19.63 7.69
CA PHE A 219 12.38 19.87 8.92
C PHE A 219 13.19 20.78 9.86
#